data_37ac363812dc4500fbc32a1ff9c97729
#
_entry.id   37ac363812dc4500fbc32a1ff9c97729
#
_cell.length_a   1.000
_cell.length_b   1.000
_cell.length_c   1.000
_cell.angle_alpha   90.00
_cell.angle_beta   90.00
_cell.angle_gamma   90.00
#
_symmetry.space_group_name_H-M   'P 1'
#
loop_
_entity.id
_entity.type
_entity.pdbx_description
1 polymer ?
#
loop_
_entity_poly.entity_id
_entity_poly.type
_entity_poly.pdbx_seq_one_letter_code
_entity_poly.pdbx_strand_id
1 'polypeptide(L)'
;MRPEVKKNLPAFPYGAVYFRKSNPPQQDWQRDYQVASEDGMNMFRHWFMWSAIEVAPGKYDWDEYDRQLDLARDNGIKTMIAEMITAAPEWAFRQFSHARFETVDGDRIGSQMGGSSATGGFPGLCLDNEDVKDIAGRFLTELATHYQSHPSLAGYDVWNECNFRPETCYCPATAVKLRAWLKDRYGDLKTLGDAWYRHSYADWEDIEPPRYGGPYPDYLDWLEFRVDNAVRL
;
A
#
# COMPACT_ATOMS: atom_id res chain seq x y z
N MET A 1 -23.94 12.11 13.13
CA MET A 1 -24.65 11.01 12.47
C MET A 1 -23.66 10.35 11.55
N ARG A 2 -23.28 9.09 11.77
CA ARG A 2 -22.44 8.37 10.81
C ARG A 2 -23.29 8.09 9.56
N PRO A 3 -22.81 8.31 8.34
CA PRO A 3 -23.57 7.96 7.15
C PRO A 3 -23.89 6.45 7.18
N GLU A 4 -25.10 6.11 6.82
CA GLU A 4 -25.55 4.72 6.73
C GLU A 4 -24.74 4.05 5.61
N VAL A 5 -23.84 3.16 6.00
CA VAL A 5 -23.02 2.39 5.04
C VAL A 5 -23.97 1.42 4.34
N LYS A 6 -24.32 1.71 3.10
CA LYS A 6 -25.08 0.77 2.26
C LYS A 6 -24.26 -0.51 2.15
N LYS A 7 -24.80 -1.62 2.65
CA LYS A 7 -24.18 -2.94 2.53
C LYS A 7 -24.34 -3.41 1.07
N ASN A 8 -23.33 -3.14 0.26
CA ASN A 8 -23.25 -3.61 -1.13
C ASN A 8 -22.68 -5.02 -1.25
N LEU A 9 -22.35 -5.67 -0.13
CA LEU A 9 -21.83 -7.03 -0.12
C LEU A 9 -22.94 -8.04 -0.32
N PRO A 10 -22.71 -9.12 -1.12
CA PRO A 10 -23.58 -10.28 -1.16
C PRO A 10 -23.76 -10.89 0.24
N ALA A 11 -24.90 -11.55 0.48
CA ALA A 11 -25.14 -12.25 1.74
C ALA A 11 -24.11 -13.35 2.00
N PHE A 12 -23.67 -14.00 0.94
CA PHE A 12 -22.57 -14.97 0.94
C PHE A 12 -21.61 -14.62 -0.23
N PRO A 13 -20.49 -13.95 0.03
CA PRO A 13 -19.51 -13.67 -1.00
C PRO A 13 -18.85 -14.97 -1.50
N TYR A 14 -19.00 -15.25 -2.78
CA TYR A 14 -18.38 -16.38 -3.46
C TYR A 14 -17.75 -15.88 -4.76
N GLY A 15 -16.47 -16.16 -4.99
CA GLY A 15 -15.80 -15.68 -6.18
C GLY A 15 -14.30 -15.91 -6.16
N ALA A 16 -13.59 -15.09 -6.92
CA ALA A 16 -12.16 -15.24 -7.16
C ALA A 16 -11.43 -13.89 -7.15
N VAL A 17 -10.10 -13.95 -7.18
CA VAL A 17 -9.25 -12.82 -7.55
C VAL A 17 -9.25 -12.72 -9.08
N TYR A 18 -9.85 -11.65 -9.61
CA TYR A 18 -9.76 -11.28 -11.02
C TYR A 18 -8.65 -10.25 -11.17
N PHE A 19 -7.51 -10.68 -11.54
CA PHE A 19 -6.22 -10.25 -11.07
C PHE A 19 -5.88 -8.76 -11.28
N ARG A 20 -5.24 -8.37 -12.39
CA ARG A 20 -4.73 -7.00 -12.61
C ARG A 20 -4.66 -6.69 -14.10
N LYS A 21 -4.43 -5.40 -14.46
CA LYS A 21 -4.26 -4.97 -15.85
C LYS A 21 -3.35 -5.93 -16.62
N SER A 22 -3.74 -6.25 -17.87
CA SER A 22 -3.13 -7.23 -18.77
C SER A 22 -3.20 -8.71 -18.37
N ASN A 23 -3.87 -9.04 -17.27
CA ASN A 23 -4.02 -10.43 -16.85
C ASN A 23 -5.31 -10.63 -16.02
N PRO A 24 -6.34 -11.31 -16.50
CA PRO A 24 -6.47 -11.96 -17.83
C PRO A 24 -6.46 -10.98 -19.01
N PRO A 25 -6.18 -11.47 -20.23
CA PRO A 25 -6.17 -10.61 -21.41
C PRO A 25 -7.59 -10.14 -21.78
N GLN A 26 -7.69 -8.95 -22.35
CA GLN A 26 -8.94 -8.26 -22.62
C GLN A 26 -9.95 -9.07 -23.45
N GLN A 27 -9.46 -9.90 -24.37
CA GLN A 27 -10.29 -10.76 -25.20
C GLN A 27 -11.09 -11.82 -24.42
N ASP A 28 -10.63 -12.17 -23.24
CA ASP A 28 -11.23 -13.18 -22.38
C ASP A 28 -12.26 -12.61 -21.39
N TRP A 29 -12.23 -11.30 -21.11
CA TRP A 29 -13.04 -10.70 -20.06
C TRP A 29 -14.53 -11.00 -20.16
N GLN A 30 -15.13 -10.81 -21.34
CA GLN A 30 -16.57 -11.04 -21.54
C GLN A 30 -16.96 -12.46 -21.17
N ARG A 31 -16.18 -13.46 -21.65
CA ARG A 31 -16.39 -14.87 -21.35
C ARG A 31 -16.18 -15.15 -19.86
N ASP A 32 -15.12 -14.63 -19.27
CA ASP A 32 -14.75 -14.93 -17.88
C ASP A 32 -15.81 -14.43 -16.90
N TYR A 33 -16.34 -13.22 -17.09
CA TYR A 33 -17.43 -12.71 -16.27
C TYR A 33 -18.72 -13.49 -16.44
N GLN A 34 -19.04 -13.89 -17.68
CA GLN A 34 -20.21 -14.73 -17.97
C GLN A 34 -20.09 -16.09 -17.30
N VAL A 35 -19.01 -16.81 -17.52
CA VAL A 35 -18.77 -18.14 -16.92
C VAL A 35 -18.77 -18.07 -15.40
N ALA A 36 -18.11 -17.06 -14.81
CA ALA A 36 -18.12 -16.88 -13.37
C ALA A 36 -19.54 -16.69 -12.81
N SER A 37 -20.37 -15.91 -13.50
CA SER A 37 -21.78 -15.73 -13.13
C SER A 37 -22.60 -17.02 -13.24
N GLU A 38 -22.40 -17.78 -14.33
CA GLU A 38 -23.04 -19.08 -14.56
C GLU A 38 -22.62 -20.11 -13.48
N ASP A 39 -21.38 -20.06 -13.01
CA ASP A 39 -20.86 -20.89 -11.92
C ASP A 39 -21.32 -20.39 -10.52
N GLY A 40 -22.12 -19.33 -10.46
CA GLY A 40 -22.69 -18.78 -9.22
C GLY A 40 -21.75 -17.85 -8.46
N MET A 41 -20.63 -17.44 -9.05
CA MET A 41 -19.79 -16.41 -8.46
C MET A 41 -20.50 -15.05 -8.46
N ASN A 42 -20.38 -14.33 -7.36
CA ASN A 42 -21.05 -13.06 -7.17
C ASN A 42 -20.12 -11.92 -6.69
N MET A 43 -18.82 -12.21 -6.57
CA MET A 43 -17.82 -11.22 -6.16
C MET A 43 -16.44 -11.53 -6.74
N PHE A 44 -15.81 -10.49 -7.30
CA PHE A 44 -14.38 -10.54 -7.63
C PHE A 44 -13.60 -9.59 -6.75
N ARG A 45 -12.38 -9.98 -6.38
CA ARG A 45 -11.34 -9.11 -5.84
C ARG A 45 -10.41 -8.75 -6.99
N HIS A 46 -10.28 -7.45 -7.30
CA HIS A 46 -9.56 -6.97 -8.47
C HIS A 46 -8.54 -5.90 -8.10
N TRP A 47 -7.34 -6.02 -8.66
CA TRP A 47 -6.24 -5.11 -8.39
C TRP A 47 -6.28 -3.88 -9.28
N PHE A 48 -6.61 -2.75 -8.68
CA PHE A 48 -6.65 -1.42 -9.31
C PHE A 48 -5.37 -0.68 -8.98
N MET A 49 -4.30 -1.06 -9.67
CA MET A 49 -2.94 -0.62 -9.33
C MET A 49 -2.71 0.83 -9.76
N TRP A 50 -2.14 1.62 -8.87
CA TRP A 50 -1.78 3.01 -9.12
C TRP A 50 -0.95 3.17 -10.40
N SER A 51 0.10 2.35 -10.57
CA SER A 51 0.97 2.35 -11.76
C SER A 51 0.25 2.06 -13.07
N ALA A 52 -0.89 1.38 -13.03
CA ALA A 52 -1.68 1.04 -14.21
C ALA A 52 -2.72 2.10 -14.56
N ILE A 53 -3.05 2.98 -13.62
CA ILE A 53 -4.11 3.97 -13.76
C ILE A 53 -3.53 5.38 -13.93
N GLU A 54 -2.64 5.85 -13.05
CA GLU A 54 -2.05 7.18 -13.17
C GLU A 54 -0.82 7.15 -14.08
N VAL A 55 -1.07 7.22 -15.39
CA VAL A 55 -0.06 7.09 -16.46
C VAL A 55 0.93 8.25 -16.51
N ALA A 56 0.57 9.39 -15.96
CA ALA A 56 1.43 10.55 -15.72
C ALA A 56 0.85 11.36 -14.53
N PRO A 57 1.61 12.26 -13.90
CA PRO A 57 1.11 13.04 -12.78
C PRO A 57 -0.24 13.72 -13.06
N GLY A 58 -1.29 13.33 -12.34
CA GLY A 58 -2.66 13.82 -12.51
C GLY A 58 -3.36 13.39 -13.79
N LYS A 59 -2.83 12.42 -14.53
CA LYS A 59 -3.47 11.87 -15.72
C LYS A 59 -3.83 10.41 -15.49
N TYR A 60 -5.12 10.15 -15.47
CA TYR A 60 -5.69 8.85 -15.17
C TYR A 60 -6.25 8.17 -16.43
N ASP A 61 -5.96 6.90 -16.60
CA ASP A 61 -6.52 6.01 -17.61
C ASP A 61 -7.39 4.97 -16.89
N TRP A 62 -8.69 5.18 -16.94
CA TRP A 62 -9.70 4.33 -16.30
C TRP A 62 -10.30 3.29 -17.25
N ASP A 63 -10.11 3.42 -18.56
CA ASP A 63 -10.87 2.74 -19.60
C ASP A 63 -11.01 1.23 -19.39
N GLU A 64 -9.91 0.54 -19.10
CA GLU A 64 -9.94 -0.91 -18.91
C GLU A 64 -10.66 -1.32 -17.63
N TYR A 65 -10.47 -0.56 -16.55
CA TYR A 65 -11.12 -0.84 -15.26
C TYR A 65 -12.61 -0.48 -15.28
N ASP A 66 -12.99 0.60 -15.94
CA ASP A 66 -14.40 0.98 -16.17
C ASP A 66 -15.12 -0.15 -16.91
N ARG A 67 -14.52 -0.65 -17.98
CA ARG A 67 -15.07 -1.75 -18.76
C ARG A 67 -15.23 -3.03 -17.92
N GLN A 68 -14.27 -3.35 -17.06
CA GLN A 68 -14.34 -4.53 -16.19
C GLN A 68 -15.41 -4.37 -15.13
N LEU A 69 -15.57 -3.18 -14.54
CA LEU A 69 -16.66 -2.93 -13.60
C LEU A 69 -18.03 -2.99 -14.28
N ASP A 70 -18.14 -2.50 -15.52
CA ASP A 70 -19.35 -2.63 -16.30
C ASP A 70 -19.70 -4.09 -16.60
N LEU A 71 -18.71 -4.91 -16.99
CA LEU A 71 -18.89 -6.36 -17.13
C LEU A 71 -19.32 -7.03 -15.84
N ALA A 72 -18.75 -6.63 -14.71
CA ALA A 72 -19.17 -7.12 -13.40
C ALA A 72 -20.64 -6.77 -13.12
N ARG A 73 -21.07 -5.53 -13.40
CA ARG A 73 -22.47 -5.09 -13.26
C ARG A 73 -23.40 -5.96 -14.12
N ASP A 74 -23.05 -6.12 -15.39
CA ASP A 74 -23.89 -6.78 -16.39
C ASP A 74 -24.06 -8.28 -16.09
N ASN A 75 -23.10 -8.89 -15.35
CA ASN A 75 -23.12 -10.27 -14.92
C ASN A 75 -23.49 -10.47 -13.43
N GLY A 76 -23.92 -9.42 -12.73
CA GLY A 76 -24.35 -9.52 -11.33
C GLY A 76 -23.21 -9.75 -10.33
N ILE A 77 -21.97 -9.49 -10.73
CA ILE A 77 -20.76 -9.66 -9.91
C ILE A 77 -20.40 -8.35 -9.23
N LYS A 78 -20.09 -8.40 -7.94
CA LYS A 78 -19.54 -7.27 -7.19
C LYS A 78 -18.01 -7.25 -7.26
N THR A 79 -17.41 -6.07 -7.17
CA THR A 79 -15.94 -5.91 -7.20
C THR A 79 -15.44 -5.31 -5.90
N MET A 80 -14.51 -6.02 -5.26
CA MET A 80 -13.66 -5.51 -4.19
C MET A 80 -12.40 -4.94 -4.83
N ILE A 81 -12.21 -3.64 -4.77
CA ILE A 81 -11.01 -2.97 -5.31
C ILE A 81 -9.86 -3.14 -4.32
N ALA A 82 -8.71 -3.63 -4.81
CA ALA A 82 -7.55 -3.98 -3.99
C ALA A 82 -6.22 -3.51 -4.60
N GLU A 83 -5.12 -3.63 -3.85
CA GLU A 83 -3.73 -3.40 -4.26
C GLU A 83 -3.47 -2.02 -4.90
N MET A 84 -4.08 -1.00 -4.34
CA MET A 84 -4.17 0.32 -4.95
C MET A 84 -2.83 1.05 -5.05
N ILE A 85 -2.07 1.15 -3.95
CA ILE A 85 -0.89 2.04 -3.86
C ILE A 85 0.46 1.31 -3.75
N THR A 86 0.47 0.01 -3.55
CA THR A 86 1.71 -0.77 -3.40
C THR A 86 2.53 -0.84 -4.69
N ALA A 87 1.91 -0.65 -5.85
CA ALA A 87 2.57 -0.53 -7.14
C ALA A 87 2.59 0.91 -7.62
N ALA A 88 3.53 1.70 -7.10
CA ALA A 88 3.70 3.09 -7.50
C ALA A 88 4.15 3.21 -8.97
N PRO A 89 3.71 4.24 -9.71
CA PRO A 89 4.08 4.42 -11.12
C PRO A 89 5.54 4.86 -11.30
N GLU A 90 6.12 4.52 -12.44
CA GLU A 90 7.52 4.82 -12.78
C GLU A 90 7.87 6.31 -12.69
N TRP A 91 6.93 7.19 -13.05
CA TRP A 91 7.13 8.63 -12.92
C TRP A 91 7.31 9.04 -11.45
N ALA A 92 6.63 8.39 -10.51
CA ALA A 92 6.76 8.65 -9.08
C ALA A 92 8.12 8.16 -8.55
N PHE A 93 8.58 6.97 -8.96
CA PHE A 93 9.93 6.47 -8.63
C PHE A 93 11.03 7.41 -9.11
N ARG A 94 10.85 8.07 -10.25
CA ARG A 94 11.79 9.05 -10.78
C ARG A 94 11.71 10.37 -10.00
N GLN A 95 10.51 10.89 -9.80
CA GLN A 95 10.30 12.20 -9.17
C GLN A 95 10.65 12.19 -7.68
N PHE A 96 10.30 11.10 -6.98
CA PHE A 96 10.51 10.92 -5.54
C PHE A 96 11.59 9.85 -5.25
N SER A 97 12.69 9.90 -5.98
CA SER A 97 13.78 8.93 -5.83
C SER A 97 14.36 8.86 -4.41
N HIS A 98 14.27 9.95 -3.65
CA HIS A 98 14.67 10.04 -2.25
C HIS A 98 13.74 9.28 -1.29
N ALA A 99 12.52 8.98 -1.73
CA ALA A 99 11.51 8.26 -0.95
C ALA A 99 11.42 6.77 -1.31
N ARG A 100 12.37 6.23 -2.04
CA ARG A 100 12.47 4.79 -2.27
C ARG A 100 12.72 4.07 -0.96
N PHE A 101 12.12 2.89 -0.81
CA PHE A 101 12.44 2.01 0.31
C PHE A 101 13.95 1.77 0.39
N GLU A 102 14.47 1.81 1.61
CA GLU A 102 15.86 1.49 1.91
C GLU A 102 15.91 0.18 2.69
N THR A 103 16.75 -0.74 2.21
CA THR A 103 16.97 -2.03 2.87
C THR A 103 17.86 -1.88 4.12
N VAL A 104 17.99 -2.95 4.89
CA VAL A 104 18.90 -3.02 6.02
C VAL A 104 20.36 -2.76 5.61
N ASP A 105 20.75 -3.12 4.39
CA ASP A 105 22.11 -2.92 3.85
C ASP A 105 22.33 -1.52 3.26
N GLY A 106 21.28 -0.68 3.22
CA GLY A 106 21.35 0.68 2.69
C GLY A 106 21.00 0.80 1.20
N ASP A 107 20.64 -0.29 0.55
CA ASP A 107 20.25 -0.26 -0.86
C ASP A 107 18.87 0.37 -1.05
N ARG A 108 18.74 1.18 -2.10
CA ARG A 108 17.49 1.80 -2.50
C ARG A 108 16.72 0.92 -3.48
N ILE A 109 15.51 0.50 -3.11
CA ILE A 109 14.68 -0.37 -3.94
C ILE A 109 14.09 0.45 -5.10
N GLY A 110 14.42 0.04 -6.33
CA GLY A 110 13.83 0.59 -7.55
C GLY A 110 12.61 -0.21 -8.02
N SER A 111 11.86 0.36 -8.95
CA SER A 111 10.66 -0.28 -9.54
C SER A 111 10.95 -1.61 -10.26
N GLN A 112 12.19 -1.78 -10.73
CA GLN A 112 12.65 -2.96 -11.48
C GLN A 112 13.41 -3.98 -10.62
N MET A 113 13.44 -3.78 -9.29
CA MET A 113 14.20 -4.64 -8.39
C MET A 113 13.31 -5.67 -7.69
N GLY A 114 13.86 -6.88 -7.48
CA GLY A 114 13.24 -7.92 -6.68
C GLY A 114 11.89 -8.39 -7.23
N GLY A 115 10.87 -8.42 -6.43
CA GLY A 115 9.52 -8.86 -6.79
C GLY A 115 8.70 -7.91 -7.67
N SER A 116 9.33 -6.91 -8.32
CA SER A 116 8.63 -6.00 -9.23
C SER A 116 7.92 -6.75 -10.33
N SER A 117 6.70 -6.34 -10.64
CA SER A 117 5.92 -6.88 -11.75
C SER A 117 5.97 -5.94 -12.95
N ALA A 118 5.57 -6.45 -14.13
CA ALA A 118 5.48 -5.65 -15.34
C ALA A 118 4.45 -4.49 -15.23
N THR A 119 3.57 -4.53 -14.25
CA THR A 119 2.55 -3.51 -14.00
C THR A 119 2.95 -2.48 -12.94
N GLY A 120 4.18 -2.52 -12.46
CA GLY A 120 4.70 -1.54 -11.51
C GLY A 120 5.49 -2.14 -10.38
N GLY A 121 6.24 -1.30 -9.70
CA GLY A 121 7.16 -1.68 -8.66
C GLY A 121 6.48 -2.05 -7.35
N PHE A 122 6.81 -3.21 -6.85
CA PHE A 122 6.55 -3.65 -5.49
C PHE A 122 7.87 -3.58 -4.72
N PRO A 123 7.91 -3.02 -3.54
CA PRO A 123 6.85 -2.61 -2.63
C PRO A 123 6.34 -1.16 -2.81
N GLY A 124 6.64 -0.48 -3.89
CA GLY A 124 6.27 0.91 -4.10
C GLY A 124 7.27 1.90 -3.49
N LEU A 125 6.78 3.05 -3.05
CA LEU A 125 7.55 4.10 -2.38
C LEU A 125 7.21 4.12 -0.89
N CYS A 126 8.13 4.64 -0.08
CA CYS A 126 7.95 4.71 1.36
C CYS A 126 6.91 5.78 1.75
N LEU A 127 5.79 5.35 2.33
CA LEU A 127 4.70 6.23 2.78
C LEU A 127 5.05 7.05 4.05
N ASP A 128 6.21 6.80 4.66
CA ASP A 128 6.72 7.69 5.71
C ASP A 128 7.16 9.05 5.16
N ASN A 129 7.43 9.13 3.85
CA ASN A 129 7.70 10.38 3.17
C ASN A 129 6.38 11.11 2.86
N GLU A 130 6.24 12.33 3.36
CA GLU A 130 4.99 13.09 3.25
C GLU A 130 4.62 13.44 1.80
N ASP A 131 5.60 13.73 0.92
CA ASP A 131 5.33 14.00 -0.50
C ASP A 131 4.70 12.77 -1.19
N VAL A 132 5.21 11.57 -0.86
CA VAL A 132 4.66 10.30 -1.39
C VAL A 132 3.29 10.03 -0.80
N LYS A 133 3.10 10.27 0.49
CA LYS A 133 1.82 10.13 1.16
C LYS A 133 0.75 11.03 0.52
N ASP A 134 1.12 12.27 0.19
CA ASP A 134 0.23 13.23 -0.46
C ASP A 134 -0.18 12.79 -1.87
N ILE A 135 0.77 12.33 -2.69
CA ILE A 135 0.43 11.88 -4.05
C ILE A 135 -0.37 10.57 -4.04
N ALA A 136 -0.05 9.64 -3.15
CA ALA A 136 -0.83 8.41 -2.97
C ALA A 136 -2.25 8.74 -2.46
N GLY A 137 -2.38 9.67 -1.52
CA GLY A 137 -3.67 10.13 -1.01
C GLY A 137 -4.54 10.79 -2.10
N ARG A 138 -3.94 11.58 -3.00
CA ARG A 138 -4.65 12.12 -4.16
C ARG A 138 -5.14 11.02 -5.09
N PHE A 139 -4.28 10.05 -5.42
CA PHE A 139 -4.69 8.91 -6.24
C PHE A 139 -5.86 8.15 -5.61
N LEU A 140 -5.79 7.84 -4.32
CA LEU A 140 -6.87 7.14 -3.62
C LEU A 140 -8.18 7.96 -3.61
N THR A 141 -8.08 9.28 -3.50
CA THR A 141 -9.24 10.18 -3.56
C THR A 141 -9.88 10.16 -4.95
N GLU A 142 -9.08 10.24 -6.01
CA GLU A 142 -9.56 10.17 -7.39
C GLU A 142 -10.21 8.82 -7.68
N LEU A 143 -9.55 7.71 -7.29
CA LEU A 143 -10.08 6.36 -7.45
C LEU A 143 -11.42 6.19 -6.72
N ALA A 144 -11.49 6.63 -5.46
CA ALA A 144 -12.72 6.53 -4.69
C ALA A 144 -13.84 7.41 -5.27
N THR A 145 -13.51 8.62 -5.73
CA THR A 145 -14.46 9.55 -6.35
C THR A 145 -15.00 8.99 -7.65
N HIS A 146 -14.13 8.38 -8.46
CA HIS A 146 -14.50 7.80 -9.77
C HIS A 146 -15.50 6.64 -9.61
N TYR A 147 -15.27 5.76 -8.62
CA TYR A 147 -16.07 4.54 -8.46
C TYR A 147 -17.14 4.57 -7.38
N GLN A 148 -17.24 5.60 -6.52
CA GLN A 148 -18.14 5.64 -5.37
C GLN A 148 -19.62 5.33 -5.66
N SER A 149 -20.09 5.64 -6.86
CA SER A 149 -21.48 5.41 -7.30
C SER A 149 -21.63 4.19 -8.20
N HIS A 150 -20.56 3.48 -8.51
CA HIS A 150 -20.63 2.34 -9.42
C HIS A 150 -21.39 1.17 -8.79
N PRO A 151 -22.41 0.61 -9.44
CA PRO A 151 -23.28 -0.40 -8.81
C PRO A 151 -22.55 -1.71 -8.49
N SER A 152 -21.46 -2.04 -9.16
CA SER A 152 -20.64 -3.23 -8.87
C SER A 152 -19.64 -3.03 -7.75
N LEU A 153 -19.40 -1.80 -7.29
CA LEU A 153 -18.47 -1.58 -6.19
C LEU A 153 -19.00 -2.25 -4.90
N ALA A 154 -18.22 -3.19 -4.36
CA ALA A 154 -18.46 -3.82 -3.07
C ALA A 154 -17.78 -3.08 -1.91
N GLY A 155 -16.55 -2.62 -2.15
CA GLY A 155 -15.71 -1.95 -1.17
C GLY A 155 -14.26 -1.92 -1.60
N TYR A 156 -13.40 -1.58 -0.64
CA TYR A 156 -11.96 -1.46 -0.84
C TYR A 156 -11.21 -2.39 0.11
N ASP A 157 -10.23 -3.10 -0.42
CA ASP A 157 -9.20 -3.78 0.35
C ASP A 157 -7.98 -2.85 0.40
N VAL A 158 -7.83 -2.16 1.52
CA VAL A 158 -6.85 -1.06 1.62
C VAL A 158 -5.41 -1.55 1.70
N TRP A 159 -5.18 -2.80 2.10
CA TRP A 159 -3.84 -3.36 2.20
C TRP A 159 -3.86 -4.89 2.10
N ASN A 160 -3.43 -5.41 0.98
CA ASN A 160 -3.26 -6.84 0.79
C ASN A 160 -2.05 -7.37 1.58
N GLU A 161 -2.23 -8.52 2.24
CA GLU A 161 -1.14 -9.24 2.91
C GLU A 161 -0.28 -8.34 3.79
N CYS A 162 -0.94 -7.55 4.67
CA CYS A 162 -0.26 -6.65 5.61
C CYS A 162 0.97 -7.31 6.21
N ASN A 163 2.16 -6.91 5.75
CA ASN A 163 3.42 -7.50 6.16
C ASN A 163 4.38 -6.40 6.63
N PHE A 164 4.67 -6.40 7.91
CA PHE A 164 5.60 -5.49 8.56
C PHE A 164 7.00 -6.10 8.55
N ARG A 165 7.62 -6.14 7.37
CA ARG A 165 8.98 -6.65 7.24
C ARG A 165 9.95 -5.74 7.98
N PRO A 166 10.67 -6.23 9.00
CA PRO A 166 11.63 -5.42 9.74
C PRO A 166 12.84 -5.01 8.89
N GLU A 167 13.03 -5.62 7.72
CA GLU A 167 14.12 -5.34 6.78
C GLU A 167 13.90 -4.07 5.95
N THR A 168 12.74 -3.42 6.06
CA THR A 168 12.40 -2.13 5.40
C THR A 168 11.36 -1.35 6.21
N CYS A 169 11.35 -0.04 6.19
CA CYS A 169 12.24 0.89 5.49
C CYS A 169 13.22 1.52 6.47
N TYR A 170 14.46 1.74 6.03
CA TYR A 170 15.51 2.42 6.80
C TYR A 170 15.79 3.84 6.28
N CYS A 171 14.93 4.39 5.44
CA CYS A 171 15.12 5.71 4.83
C CYS A 171 15.05 6.83 5.87
N PRO A 172 15.58 8.04 5.54
CA PRO A 172 15.56 9.18 6.46
C PRO A 172 14.17 9.56 6.98
N ALA A 173 13.12 9.44 6.15
CA ALA A 173 11.75 9.73 6.58
C ALA A 173 11.27 8.77 7.68
N THR A 174 11.57 7.48 7.56
CA THR A 174 11.28 6.48 8.58
C THR A 174 12.09 6.74 9.86
N ALA A 175 13.37 7.13 9.74
CA ALA A 175 14.19 7.50 10.89
C ALA A 175 13.61 8.68 11.68
N VAL A 176 13.10 9.70 11.00
CA VAL A 176 12.41 10.83 11.66
C VAL A 176 11.20 10.36 12.46
N LYS A 177 10.38 9.48 11.90
CA LYS A 177 9.20 8.92 12.60
C LYS A 177 9.58 8.04 13.78
N LEU A 178 10.64 7.23 13.65
CA LEU A 178 11.18 6.45 14.77
C LEU A 178 11.60 7.37 15.92
N ARG A 179 12.37 8.40 15.64
CA ARG A 179 12.83 9.36 16.66
C ARG A 179 11.66 10.05 17.38
N ALA A 180 10.63 10.43 16.63
CA ALA A 180 9.42 11.01 17.22
C ALA A 180 8.70 10.01 18.13
N TRP A 181 8.57 8.75 17.72
CA TRP A 181 7.98 7.67 18.50
C TRP A 181 8.78 7.39 19.77
N LEU A 182 10.12 7.39 19.69
CA LEU A 182 11.01 7.23 20.84
C LEU A 182 10.92 8.40 21.81
N LYS A 183 10.82 9.64 21.30
CA LYS A 183 10.59 10.82 22.15
C LYS A 183 9.30 10.71 22.95
N ASP A 184 8.24 10.27 22.31
CA ASP A 184 6.94 10.07 22.97
C ASP A 184 7.01 8.98 24.05
N ARG A 185 7.76 7.91 23.79
CA ARG A 185 7.89 6.76 24.70
C ARG A 185 8.80 7.00 25.89
N TYR A 186 9.95 7.66 25.69
CA TYR A 186 11.00 7.78 26.69
C TYR A 186 11.14 9.19 27.30
N GLY A 187 10.65 10.19 26.64
CA GLY A 187 10.70 11.59 27.08
C GLY A 187 12.05 12.27 26.84
N ASP A 188 13.16 11.65 27.29
CA ASP A 188 14.51 12.20 27.15
C ASP A 188 15.57 11.16 26.77
N LEU A 189 16.73 11.65 26.28
CA LEU A 189 17.84 10.81 25.84
C LEU A 189 18.49 10.02 26.93
N LYS A 190 18.46 10.50 28.17
CA LYS A 190 19.03 9.77 29.31
C LYS A 190 18.19 8.53 29.60
N THR A 191 16.89 8.68 29.68
CA THR A 191 15.94 7.59 29.90
C THR A 191 16.04 6.53 28.79
N LEU A 192 16.10 6.97 27.52
CA LEU A 192 16.34 6.08 26.38
C LEU A 192 17.69 5.37 26.48
N GLY A 193 18.76 6.13 26.77
CA GLY A 193 20.11 5.58 26.90
C GLY A 193 20.23 4.53 27.99
N ASP A 194 19.59 4.75 29.12
CA ASP A 194 19.52 3.78 30.23
C ASP A 194 18.76 2.51 29.79
N ALA A 195 17.65 2.66 29.05
CA ALA A 195 16.85 1.54 28.56
C ALA A 195 17.57 0.71 27.49
N TRP A 196 18.32 1.36 26.61
CA TRP A 196 19.02 0.72 25.50
C TRP A 196 20.47 0.33 25.81
N TYR A 197 20.96 0.68 27.00
CA TYR A 197 22.38 0.53 27.39
C TYR A 197 23.34 1.30 26.44
N ARG A 198 22.87 2.45 25.92
CA ARG A 198 23.60 3.33 24.99
C ARG A 198 23.62 4.74 25.54
N HIS A 199 24.72 5.16 26.13
CA HIS A 199 24.81 6.40 26.92
C HIS A 199 25.49 7.56 26.19
N SER A 200 25.81 7.42 24.89
CA SER A 200 26.59 8.41 24.15
C SER A 200 25.77 9.19 23.11
N TYR A 201 24.45 9.22 23.25
CA TYR A 201 23.60 10.09 22.42
C TYR A 201 23.69 11.54 22.91
N ALA A 202 24.17 12.46 22.05
CA ALA A 202 24.19 13.88 22.31
C ALA A 202 22.91 14.57 21.84
N ASP A 203 22.33 14.05 20.76
CA ASP A 203 21.08 14.54 20.19
C ASP A 203 20.21 13.35 19.74
N TRP A 204 18.90 13.59 19.54
CA TRP A 204 17.99 12.61 18.95
C TRP A 204 18.39 12.23 17.53
N GLU A 205 19.07 13.11 16.83
CA GLU A 205 19.56 12.86 15.48
C GLU A 205 20.67 11.79 15.40
N ASP A 206 21.31 11.49 16.54
CA ASP A 206 22.31 10.41 16.67
C ASP A 206 21.68 9.02 16.63
N ILE A 207 20.32 8.95 16.73
CA ILE A 207 19.61 7.68 16.76
C ILE A 207 19.28 7.26 15.33
N GLU A 208 19.80 6.10 14.95
CA GLU A 208 19.52 5.45 13.68
C GLU A 208 18.67 4.18 13.88
N PRO A 209 17.82 3.82 12.93
CA PRO A 209 17.11 2.55 12.95
C PRO A 209 18.11 1.39 13.06
N PRO A 210 17.93 0.45 14.02
CA PRO A 210 18.87 -0.66 14.21
C PRO A 210 18.82 -1.60 12.99
N ARG A 211 19.98 -1.75 12.33
CA ARG A 211 20.11 -2.52 11.07
C ARG A 211 20.38 -4.00 11.30
N TYR A 212 20.77 -4.38 12.50
CA TYR A 212 21.11 -5.75 12.84
C TYR A 212 20.21 -6.23 13.98
N GLY A 213 19.54 -7.35 13.72
CA GLY A 213 18.67 -7.97 14.72
C GLY A 213 19.45 -8.53 15.92
N GLY A 214 18.80 -8.58 17.05
CA GLY A 214 19.34 -9.14 18.28
C GLY A 214 18.34 -9.03 19.43
N PRO A 215 18.66 -9.60 20.60
CA PRO A 215 17.77 -9.54 21.75
C PRO A 215 17.88 -8.23 22.53
N TYR A 216 18.44 -7.19 21.94
CA TYR A 216 18.65 -5.91 22.58
C TYR A 216 17.41 -5.01 22.51
N PRO A 217 17.18 -4.15 23.51
CA PRO A 217 15.98 -3.31 23.59
C PRO A 217 15.76 -2.40 22.39
N ASP A 218 16.82 -1.85 21.78
CA ASP A 218 16.75 -1.01 20.59
C ASP A 218 16.09 -1.73 19.40
N TYR A 219 16.40 -3.01 19.21
CA TYR A 219 15.76 -3.79 18.14
C TYR A 219 14.31 -4.16 18.46
N LEU A 220 14.00 -4.42 19.73
CA LEU A 220 12.62 -4.67 20.17
C LEU A 220 11.74 -3.44 19.96
N ASP A 221 12.24 -2.25 20.31
CA ASP A 221 11.56 -0.98 20.05
C ASP A 221 11.40 -0.72 18.55
N TRP A 222 12.39 -1.08 17.73
CA TRP A 222 12.27 -1.01 16.27
C TRP A 222 11.12 -1.87 15.76
N LEU A 223 10.99 -3.10 16.23
CA LEU A 223 9.89 -3.99 15.82
C LEU A 223 8.53 -3.43 16.25
N GLU A 224 8.42 -2.93 17.49
CA GLU A 224 7.20 -2.32 18.00
C GLU A 224 6.82 -1.05 17.22
N PHE A 225 7.80 -0.17 17.01
CA PHE A 225 7.62 1.02 16.16
C PHE A 225 7.11 0.66 14.77
N ARG A 226 7.65 -0.38 14.14
CA ARG A 226 7.22 -0.81 12.79
C ARG A 226 5.73 -1.13 12.74
N VAL A 227 5.22 -1.83 13.75
CA VAL A 227 3.79 -2.16 13.85
C VAL A 227 2.97 -0.88 14.09
N ASP A 228 3.36 -0.07 15.07
CA ASP A 228 2.66 1.16 15.41
C ASP A 228 2.62 2.15 14.25
N ASN A 229 3.74 2.30 13.54
CA ASN A 229 3.85 3.20 12.40
C ASN A 229 2.91 2.78 11.27
N ALA A 230 2.85 1.49 10.96
CA ALA A 230 1.99 0.98 9.91
C ALA A 230 0.48 1.15 10.20
N VAL A 231 0.09 1.13 11.47
CA VAL A 231 -1.32 1.40 11.89
C VAL A 231 -1.69 2.87 11.72
N ARG A 232 -0.71 3.77 11.68
CA ARG A 232 -0.91 5.24 11.58
C ARG A 232 -0.79 5.79 10.16
N LEU A 233 -0.38 4.96 9.19
CA LEU A 233 -0.28 5.34 7.77
C LEU A 233 -1.66 5.47 7.14
#